data_02ebd9f1dff0f6b35e33031ff9ebf3df
#
_entry.id   02ebd9f1dff0f6b35e33031ff9ebf3df
#
_cell.length_a   1.000
_cell.length_b   1.000
_cell.length_c   1.000
_cell.angle_alpha   90.00
_cell.angle_beta   90.00
_cell.angle_gamma   90.00
#
_symmetry.space_group_name_H-M   'P 1'
#
loop_
_entity.id
_entity.type
_entity.pdbx_description
1 polymer ?
#
loop_
_entity_poly.entity_id
_entity_poly.type
_entity_poly.pdbx_seq_one_letter_code
_entity_poly.pdbx_strand_id
1 'polypeptide(L)'
;YEETGIHFSGNSNLYALFLIKSIYQLAPQGRLAYIIPSEFLNSAYGTQLKELLLRQGLLRCIINFRYNEEVFPGANTTCCIILLQQMNKKYVDFYNLSSIEELAQLDVDKGLGTHGIRVAYNNLKPEEKWRPYLHQENQRQLAHLVPIDKYCRIGRGIATGANDFFCLSRQQAEELKIDEKYLQPCLCRSKDVRGNIWQLKDWQTLANKQGKAYLLNIQGEPDGRLLKYLRQGQAQGLDKRYLLSKRQPWYSMEQKPVAPILISSAYRKEYKLLRNLA
;
A
#
# COMPACT_ATOMS: atom_id res chain seq x y z
N TYR A 1 -9.08 -22.52 7.25
CA TYR A 1 -8.03 -23.17 8.02
C TYR A 1 -8.13 -24.71 7.92
N GLU A 2 -9.31 -25.29 8.16
CA GLU A 2 -9.53 -26.73 8.19
C GLU A 2 -9.07 -27.44 6.90
N GLU A 3 -9.35 -26.85 5.75
CA GLU A 3 -8.98 -27.42 4.45
C GLU A 3 -7.52 -27.13 4.06
N THR A 4 -7.00 -25.97 4.39
CA THR A 4 -5.68 -25.54 3.91
C THR A 4 -4.56 -25.79 4.90
N GLY A 5 -4.85 -25.91 6.18
CA GLY A 5 -3.88 -25.92 7.29
C GLY A 5 -3.11 -24.61 7.42
N ILE A 6 -3.50 -23.54 6.70
CA ILE A 6 -2.86 -22.22 6.73
C ILE A 6 -3.83 -21.22 7.33
N HIS A 7 -3.38 -20.48 8.33
CA HIS A 7 -4.18 -19.46 8.97
C HIS A 7 -4.08 -18.13 8.20
N PHE A 8 -5.12 -17.78 7.44
CA PHE A 8 -5.21 -16.49 6.77
C PHE A 8 -5.65 -15.39 7.75
N SER A 9 -4.92 -14.29 7.78
CA SER A 9 -5.27 -13.16 8.63
C SER A 9 -6.57 -12.49 8.16
N GLY A 10 -7.31 -11.85 9.08
CA GLY A 10 -8.51 -11.08 8.74
C GLY A 10 -8.26 -9.89 7.79
N ASN A 11 -7.00 -9.54 7.54
CA ASN A 11 -6.58 -8.53 6.58
C ASN A 11 -6.31 -9.09 5.17
N SER A 12 -6.52 -10.39 4.95
CA SER A 12 -6.36 -11.00 3.63
C SER A 12 -7.40 -10.45 2.66
N ASN A 13 -6.97 -10.16 1.44
CA ASN A 13 -7.86 -9.62 0.43
C ASN A 13 -8.79 -10.73 -0.10
N LEU A 14 -10.01 -10.37 -0.46
CA LEU A 14 -11.05 -11.30 -0.91
C LEU A 14 -10.62 -12.17 -2.10
N TYR A 15 -9.83 -11.63 -3.03
CA TYR A 15 -9.34 -12.41 -4.18
C TYR A 15 -8.51 -13.63 -3.75
N ALA A 16 -7.78 -13.53 -2.62
CA ALA A 16 -6.99 -14.66 -2.11
C ALA A 16 -7.89 -15.84 -1.73
N LEU A 17 -9.07 -15.58 -1.16
CA LEU A 17 -10.05 -16.62 -0.81
C LEU A 17 -10.61 -17.32 -2.06
N PHE A 18 -10.93 -16.53 -3.10
CA PHE A 18 -11.36 -17.10 -4.39
C PHE A 18 -10.28 -17.96 -5.02
N LEU A 19 -9.03 -17.49 -5.02
CA LEU A 19 -7.90 -18.26 -5.55
C LEU A 19 -7.72 -19.58 -4.80
N ILE A 20 -7.76 -19.55 -3.47
CA ILE A 20 -7.67 -20.74 -2.62
C ILE A 20 -8.79 -21.73 -3.00
N LYS A 21 -10.03 -21.27 -3.04
CA LYS A 21 -11.16 -22.13 -3.41
C LYS A 21 -10.96 -22.76 -4.79
N SER A 22 -10.49 -21.99 -5.77
CA SER A 22 -10.24 -22.49 -7.12
C SER A 22 -9.12 -23.53 -7.17
N ILE A 23 -8.08 -23.38 -6.35
CA ILE A 23 -7.01 -24.39 -6.22
C ILE A 23 -7.58 -25.72 -5.73
N TYR A 24 -8.46 -25.71 -4.74
CA TYR A 24 -9.07 -26.94 -4.20
C TYR A 24 -10.14 -27.56 -5.13
N GLN A 25 -10.66 -26.79 -6.07
CA GLN A 25 -11.60 -27.27 -7.09
C GLN A 25 -10.90 -27.68 -8.40
N LEU A 26 -9.58 -27.53 -8.48
CA LEU A 26 -8.84 -27.86 -9.68
C LEU A 26 -8.78 -29.37 -9.88
N ALA A 27 -9.27 -29.84 -11.03
CA ALA A 27 -9.18 -31.25 -11.39
C ALA A 27 -7.72 -31.70 -11.57
N PRO A 28 -7.42 -33.00 -11.43
CA PRO A 28 -6.12 -33.53 -11.78
C PRO A 28 -5.71 -33.12 -13.19
N GLN A 29 -4.48 -32.63 -13.36
CA GLN A 29 -3.95 -32.04 -14.60
C GLN A 29 -4.67 -30.77 -15.08
N GLY A 30 -5.59 -30.21 -14.28
CA GLY A 30 -6.26 -28.95 -14.56
C GLY A 30 -5.30 -27.77 -14.65
N ARG A 31 -5.70 -26.74 -15.36
CA ARG A 31 -4.98 -25.47 -15.50
C ARG A 31 -5.82 -24.36 -14.93
N LEU A 32 -5.20 -23.44 -14.23
CA LEU A 32 -5.85 -22.27 -13.65
C LEU A 32 -5.07 -21.02 -14.02
N ALA A 33 -5.75 -20.02 -14.55
CA ALA A 33 -5.21 -18.69 -14.80
C ALA A 33 -6.03 -17.66 -14.00
N TYR A 34 -5.35 -16.82 -13.23
CA TYR A 34 -5.98 -15.77 -12.44
C TYR A 34 -5.29 -14.44 -12.67
N ILE A 35 -6.09 -13.39 -12.88
CA ILE A 35 -5.62 -12.02 -12.83
C ILE A 35 -5.91 -11.48 -11.43
N ILE A 36 -4.87 -11.11 -10.70
CA ILE A 36 -4.96 -10.65 -9.32
C ILE A 36 -4.07 -9.44 -9.08
N PRO A 37 -4.35 -8.62 -8.05
CA PRO A 37 -3.43 -7.59 -7.61
C PRO A 37 -2.04 -8.13 -7.30
N SER A 38 -0.99 -7.49 -7.80
CA SER A 38 0.39 -7.94 -7.62
C SER A 38 0.99 -7.63 -6.24
N GLU A 39 0.23 -6.97 -5.35
CA GLU A 39 0.69 -6.61 -4.01
C GLU A 39 1.06 -7.83 -3.16
N PHE A 40 0.44 -9.00 -3.38
CA PHE A 40 0.76 -10.21 -2.61
C PHE A 40 2.23 -10.62 -2.76
N LEU A 41 2.88 -10.24 -3.84
CA LEU A 41 4.30 -10.54 -4.05
C LEU A 41 5.20 -9.93 -2.96
N ASN A 42 4.77 -8.82 -2.36
CA ASN A 42 5.56 -8.05 -1.40
C ASN A 42 4.87 -7.78 -0.06
N SER A 43 3.56 -8.03 0.06
CA SER A 43 2.79 -7.74 1.28
C SER A 43 2.92 -8.84 2.33
N ALA A 44 2.67 -8.47 3.59
CA ALA A 44 2.70 -9.43 4.70
C ALA A 44 1.62 -10.53 4.55
N TYR A 45 0.40 -10.18 4.12
CA TYR A 45 -0.65 -11.17 3.88
C TYR A 45 -0.34 -12.10 2.69
N GLY A 46 0.52 -11.66 1.78
CA GLY A 46 0.97 -12.47 0.64
C GLY A 46 1.84 -13.65 1.04
N THR A 47 2.44 -13.64 2.22
CA THR A 47 3.26 -14.76 2.73
C THR A 47 2.46 -16.04 2.77
N GLN A 48 1.25 -16.01 3.33
CA GLN A 48 0.39 -17.20 3.45
C GLN A 48 -0.07 -17.72 2.08
N LEU A 49 -0.35 -16.80 1.15
CA LEU A 49 -0.71 -17.19 -0.22
C LEU A 49 0.48 -17.81 -0.96
N LYS A 50 1.67 -17.25 -0.84
CA LYS A 50 2.90 -17.80 -1.41
C LYS A 50 3.23 -19.19 -0.84
N GLU A 51 3.08 -19.34 0.47
CA GLU A 51 3.25 -20.63 1.15
C GLU A 51 2.32 -21.70 0.58
N LEU A 52 1.02 -21.37 0.41
CA LEU A 52 0.05 -22.29 -0.18
C LEU A 52 0.45 -22.68 -1.60
N LEU A 53 0.79 -21.70 -2.44
CA LEU A 53 1.18 -21.94 -3.85
C LEU A 53 2.41 -22.83 -3.96
N LEU A 54 3.41 -22.62 -3.10
CA LEU A 54 4.62 -23.44 -3.09
C LEU A 54 4.37 -24.83 -2.55
N ARG A 55 3.61 -24.96 -1.45
CA ARG A 55 3.30 -26.24 -0.82
C ARG A 55 2.50 -27.16 -1.75
N GLN A 56 1.60 -26.61 -2.54
CA GLN A 56 0.81 -27.36 -3.51
C GLN A 56 1.60 -27.71 -4.78
N GLY A 57 2.77 -27.11 -4.99
CA GLY A 57 3.59 -27.38 -6.18
C GLY A 57 2.94 -27.00 -7.51
N LEU A 58 1.94 -26.11 -7.48
CA LEU A 58 1.11 -25.79 -8.64
C LEU A 58 1.61 -24.56 -9.43
N LEU A 59 2.41 -23.71 -8.81
CA LEU A 59 2.80 -22.43 -9.42
C LEU A 59 3.71 -22.64 -10.61
N ARG A 60 3.23 -22.32 -11.80
CA ARG A 60 3.97 -22.47 -13.06
C ARG A 60 4.69 -21.18 -13.43
N CYS A 61 3.97 -20.07 -13.50
CA CYS A 61 4.58 -18.78 -13.78
C CYS A 61 3.76 -17.63 -13.19
N ILE A 62 4.43 -16.49 -13.07
CA ILE A 62 3.85 -15.19 -12.71
C ILE A 62 4.18 -14.21 -13.83
N ILE A 63 3.16 -13.63 -14.44
CA ILE A 63 3.26 -12.64 -15.50
C ILE A 63 2.81 -11.31 -14.90
N ASN A 64 3.73 -10.39 -14.73
CA ASN A 64 3.46 -9.05 -14.21
C ASN A 64 3.44 -8.03 -15.35
N PHE A 65 2.64 -6.99 -15.20
CA PHE A 65 2.65 -5.84 -16.09
C PHE A 65 3.43 -4.70 -15.43
N ARG A 66 4.24 -3.96 -16.20
CA ARG A 66 4.96 -2.80 -15.69
C ARG A 66 3.97 -1.76 -15.20
N TYR A 67 4.39 -0.94 -14.26
CA TYR A 67 3.53 0.04 -13.58
C TYR A 67 2.81 1.02 -14.52
N ASN A 68 3.38 1.29 -15.68
CA ASN A 68 2.83 2.26 -16.63
C ASN A 68 1.67 1.68 -17.47
N GLU A 69 1.42 0.38 -17.39
CA GLU A 69 0.37 -0.28 -18.15
C GLU A 69 -0.94 -0.27 -17.36
N GLU A 70 -1.94 0.41 -17.90
CA GLU A 70 -3.29 0.45 -17.35
C GLU A 70 -4.10 -0.75 -17.87
N VAL A 71 -3.90 -1.91 -17.22
CA VAL A 71 -4.60 -3.15 -17.59
C VAL A 71 -6.11 -3.04 -17.39
N PHE A 72 -6.54 -2.28 -16.39
CA PHE A 72 -7.95 -2.00 -16.11
C PHE A 72 -8.20 -0.50 -16.05
N PRO A 73 -8.93 0.09 -17.01
CA PRO A 73 -9.21 1.52 -17.02
C PRO A 73 -9.82 2.01 -15.71
N GLY A 74 -9.23 3.05 -15.12
CA GLY A 74 -9.68 3.65 -13.87
C GLY A 74 -9.28 2.89 -12.59
N ALA A 75 -8.64 1.73 -12.66
CA ALA A 75 -8.13 1.02 -11.50
C ALA A 75 -6.70 1.49 -11.15
N ASN A 76 -6.52 1.97 -9.92
CA ASN A 76 -5.20 2.36 -9.39
C ASN A 76 -4.47 1.16 -8.75
N THR A 77 -4.44 0.01 -9.42
CA THR A 77 -3.76 -1.17 -8.88
C THR A 77 -2.86 -1.79 -9.93
N THR A 78 -1.73 -2.30 -9.51
CA THR A 78 -0.90 -3.15 -10.35
C THR A 78 -1.44 -4.57 -10.30
N CYS A 79 -1.51 -5.25 -11.43
CA CYS A 79 -1.97 -6.63 -11.50
C CYS A 79 -0.91 -7.56 -12.07
N CYS A 80 -1.09 -8.84 -11.82
CA CYS A 80 -0.34 -9.91 -12.46
C CYS A 80 -1.26 -11.08 -12.80
N ILE A 81 -0.85 -11.87 -13.77
CA ILE A 81 -1.45 -13.17 -14.07
C ILE A 81 -0.62 -14.24 -13.37
N ILE A 82 -1.27 -15.12 -12.63
CA ILE A 82 -0.66 -16.33 -12.13
C ILE A 82 -1.20 -17.52 -12.90
N LEU A 83 -0.31 -18.40 -13.35
CA LEU A 83 -0.69 -19.65 -13.98
C LEU A 83 -0.32 -20.81 -13.05
N LEU A 84 -1.32 -21.61 -12.76
CA LEU A 84 -1.20 -22.79 -11.91
C LEU A 84 -1.51 -24.03 -12.73
N GLN A 85 -0.69 -25.05 -12.56
CA GLN A 85 -0.89 -26.36 -13.16
C GLN A 85 -0.12 -27.40 -12.36
N GLN A 86 -0.73 -28.57 -12.14
CA GLN A 86 -0.02 -29.68 -11.54
C GLN A 86 1.07 -30.15 -12.50
N MET A 87 2.32 -29.89 -12.17
CA MET A 87 3.47 -30.21 -12.99
C MET A 87 4.65 -30.62 -12.09
N ASN A 88 5.43 -31.60 -12.53
CA ASN A 88 6.69 -31.96 -11.87
C ASN A 88 7.82 -30.99 -12.26
N LYS A 89 7.56 -29.67 -12.14
CA LYS A 89 8.55 -28.63 -12.43
C LYS A 89 9.34 -28.26 -11.19
N LYS A 90 10.63 -28.07 -11.36
CA LYS A 90 11.55 -27.65 -10.30
C LYS A 90 11.77 -26.13 -10.25
N TYR A 91 11.01 -25.36 -11.02
CA TYR A 91 11.18 -23.90 -11.15
C TYR A 91 9.88 -23.19 -11.47
N VAL A 92 9.85 -21.91 -11.17
CA VAL A 92 8.80 -20.94 -11.53
C VAL A 92 9.39 -19.91 -12.47
N ASP A 93 8.65 -19.55 -13.52
CA ASP A 93 9.04 -18.53 -14.47
C ASP A 93 8.35 -17.20 -14.11
N PHE A 94 9.12 -16.12 -14.08
CA PHE A 94 8.65 -14.76 -13.80
C PHE A 94 8.82 -13.92 -15.08
N TYR A 95 7.73 -13.28 -15.51
CA TYR A 95 7.71 -12.41 -16.67
C TYR A 95 7.31 -11.00 -16.25
N ASN A 96 7.95 -9.98 -16.83
CA ASN A 96 7.61 -8.57 -16.57
C ASN A 96 7.39 -7.86 -17.89
N LEU A 97 6.15 -7.84 -18.35
CA LEU A 97 5.75 -7.31 -19.64
C LEU A 97 5.62 -5.80 -19.62
N SER A 98 5.97 -5.16 -20.72
CA SER A 98 5.88 -3.71 -20.90
C SER A 98 4.53 -3.27 -21.42
N SER A 99 3.78 -4.18 -22.07
CA SER A 99 2.46 -3.90 -22.59
C SER A 99 1.57 -5.17 -22.62
N ILE A 100 0.27 -4.96 -22.86
CA ILE A 100 -0.70 -6.06 -23.00
C ILE A 100 -0.46 -6.83 -24.32
N GLU A 101 0.01 -6.16 -25.35
CA GLU A 101 0.30 -6.78 -26.66
C GLU A 101 1.41 -7.84 -26.53
N GLU A 102 2.39 -7.64 -25.66
CA GLU A 102 3.41 -8.63 -25.39
C GLU A 102 2.84 -9.94 -24.82
N LEU A 103 1.70 -9.88 -24.11
CA LEU A 103 1.02 -11.06 -23.60
C LEU A 103 0.54 -11.99 -24.73
N ALA A 104 0.05 -11.43 -25.84
CA ALA A 104 -0.40 -12.20 -26.99
C ALA A 104 0.74 -12.96 -27.71
N GLN A 105 1.97 -12.48 -27.54
CA GLN A 105 3.17 -13.09 -28.12
C GLN A 105 3.87 -14.07 -27.14
N LEU A 106 3.44 -14.08 -25.87
CA LEU A 106 4.07 -14.89 -24.84
C LEU A 106 3.63 -16.33 -24.94
N ASP A 107 4.54 -17.22 -25.30
CA ASP A 107 4.33 -18.67 -25.24
C ASP A 107 5.10 -19.25 -24.03
N VAL A 108 4.38 -19.47 -22.94
CA VAL A 108 4.97 -20.01 -21.69
C VAL A 108 5.43 -21.47 -21.83
N ASP A 109 5.02 -22.18 -22.88
CA ASP A 109 5.45 -23.57 -23.14
C ASP A 109 6.78 -23.61 -23.89
N LYS A 110 7.07 -22.62 -24.74
CA LYS A 110 8.32 -22.52 -25.50
C LYS A 110 9.52 -22.07 -24.64
N GLY A 111 9.28 -21.62 -23.39
CA GLY A 111 10.35 -21.22 -22.49
C GLY A 111 10.48 -19.71 -22.30
N LEU A 112 11.58 -19.30 -21.65
CA LEU A 112 11.72 -17.97 -21.05
C LEU A 112 11.77 -16.78 -22.00
N GLY A 113 12.02 -16.92 -23.28
CA GLY A 113 12.18 -15.76 -24.16
C GLY A 113 13.09 -14.68 -23.55
N THR A 114 13.07 -13.47 -24.11
CA THR A 114 13.92 -12.34 -23.67
C THR A 114 13.49 -11.67 -22.37
N HIS A 115 12.28 -11.92 -21.87
CA HIS A 115 11.67 -11.16 -20.77
C HIS A 115 11.38 -12.01 -19.51
N GLY A 116 11.83 -13.26 -19.48
CA GLY A 116 11.55 -14.19 -18.39
C GLY A 116 12.75 -14.45 -17.48
N ILE A 117 12.49 -14.65 -16.21
CA ILE A 117 13.45 -15.06 -15.20
C ILE A 117 13.00 -16.37 -14.60
N ARG A 118 13.88 -17.36 -14.60
CA ARG A 118 13.61 -18.66 -14.02
C ARG A 118 14.19 -18.77 -12.62
N VAL A 119 13.35 -19.12 -11.66
CA VAL A 119 13.74 -19.28 -10.26
C VAL A 119 13.42 -20.70 -9.81
N ALA A 120 14.40 -21.40 -9.25
CA ALA A 120 14.18 -22.73 -8.69
C ALA A 120 13.18 -22.68 -7.52
N TYR A 121 12.30 -23.65 -7.42
CA TYR A 121 11.31 -23.73 -6.32
C TYR A 121 11.97 -23.63 -4.94
N ASN A 122 13.11 -24.28 -4.75
CA ASN A 122 13.84 -24.29 -3.48
C ASN A 122 14.43 -22.91 -3.11
N ASN A 123 14.53 -21.99 -4.06
CA ASN A 123 15.02 -20.63 -3.85
C ASN A 123 13.87 -19.66 -3.54
N LEU A 124 12.61 -20.10 -3.67
CA LEU A 124 11.45 -19.29 -3.38
C LEU A 124 11.04 -19.48 -1.93
N LYS A 125 11.10 -18.41 -1.14
CA LYS A 125 10.66 -18.42 0.26
C LYS A 125 9.41 -17.56 0.40
N PRO A 126 8.36 -18.02 1.07
CA PRO A 126 7.12 -17.27 1.26
C PRO A 126 7.32 -15.93 1.97
N GLU A 127 8.26 -15.86 2.90
CA GLU A 127 8.56 -14.65 3.71
C GLU A 127 9.26 -13.57 2.91
N GLU A 128 9.96 -13.96 1.84
CA GLU A 128 10.71 -13.03 1.00
C GLU A 128 9.78 -12.28 0.04
N LYS A 129 10.23 -11.11 -0.37
CA LYS A 129 9.58 -10.32 -1.41
C LYS A 129 9.89 -10.94 -2.76
N TRP A 130 8.86 -11.23 -3.57
CA TRP A 130 9.04 -11.83 -4.89
C TRP A 130 9.12 -10.82 -6.04
N ARG A 131 8.79 -9.56 -5.80
CA ARG A 131 8.93 -8.52 -6.82
C ARG A 131 10.37 -8.36 -7.38
N PRO A 132 11.45 -8.54 -6.60
CA PRO A 132 12.80 -8.54 -7.14
C PRO A 132 13.03 -9.54 -8.28
N TYR A 133 12.34 -10.67 -8.31
CA TYR A 133 12.45 -11.65 -9.41
C TYR A 133 11.90 -11.13 -10.75
N LEU A 134 11.15 -10.05 -10.74
CA LEU A 134 10.65 -9.38 -11.94
C LEU A 134 11.63 -8.34 -12.51
N HIS A 135 12.74 -8.04 -11.81
CA HIS A 135 13.65 -6.94 -12.12
C HIS A 135 15.13 -7.32 -11.94
N GLN A 136 15.59 -8.38 -12.60
CA GLN A 136 16.98 -8.87 -12.43
C GLN A 136 18.06 -7.82 -12.76
N GLU A 137 17.81 -6.98 -13.76
CA GLU A 137 18.77 -5.93 -14.14
C GLU A 137 19.01 -4.96 -12.98
N ASN A 138 17.97 -4.65 -12.19
CA ASN A 138 18.08 -3.75 -11.05
C ASN A 138 18.88 -4.34 -9.88
N GLN A 139 18.89 -5.66 -9.68
CA GLN A 139 19.64 -6.26 -8.57
C GLN A 139 21.16 -6.07 -8.71
N ARG A 140 21.69 -6.23 -9.93
CA ARG A 140 23.12 -5.99 -10.19
C ARG A 140 23.49 -4.52 -10.07
N GLN A 141 22.62 -3.62 -10.55
CA GLN A 141 22.81 -2.18 -10.45
C GLN A 141 22.70 -1.65 -9.02
N LEU A 142 21.94 -2.31 -8.15
CA LEU A 142 21.72 -1.90 -6.77
C LEU A 142 22.71 -2.52 -5.77
N ALA A 143 23.54 -3.48 -6.18
CA ALA A 143 24.45 -4.21 -5.29
C ALA A 143 25.46 -3.31 -4.56
N HIS A 144 25.77 -2.13 -5.11
CA HIS A 144 26.69 -1.16 -4.52
C HIS A 144 25.99 -0.09 -3.67
N LEU A 145 24.64 -0.09 -3.63
CA LEU A 145 23.89 0.89 -2.85
C LEU A 145 23.80 0.47 -1.39
N VAL A 146 23.82 1.46 -0.54
CA VAL A 146 23.64 1.26 0.91
C VAL A 146 22.16 1.44 1.26
N PRO A 147 21.55 0.52 2.04
CA PRO A 147 20.19 0.68 2.48
C PRO A 147 19.98 2.00 3.24
N ILE A 148 18.89 2.70 2.92
CA ILE A 148 18.60 4.03 3.47
C ILE A 148 18.34 4.00 4.97
N ASP A 149 17.92 2.88 5.52
CA ASP A 149 17.67 2.68 6.96
C ASP A 149 18.95 2.84 7.82
N LYS A 150 20.14 2.75 7.20
CA LYS A 150 21.40 3.09 7.87
C LYS A 150 21.55 4.60 8.15
N TYR A 151 20.82 5.44 7.42
CA TYR A 151 20.96 6.90 7.50
C TYR A 151 19.75 7.58 8.12
N CYS A 152 18.56 6.97 8.04
CA CYS A 152 17.36 7.57 8.56
C CYS A 152 16.34 6.52 9.02
N ARG A 153 15.44 6.94 9.90
CA ARG A 153 14.25 6.16 10.25
C ARG A 153 13.10 6.55 9.35
N ILE A 154 12.51 5.57 8.70
CA ILE A 154 11.34 5.78 7.85
C ILE A 154 10.10 5.40 8.63
N GLY A 155 9.15 6.30 8.71
CA GLY A 155 7.89 6.07 9.38
C GLY A 155 6.71 6.65 8.61
N ARG A 156 5.56 6.06 8.81
CA ARG A 156 4.31 6.59 8.28
C ARG A 156 3.96 7.91 8.99
N GLY A 157 3.38 8.86 8.27
CA GLY A 157 2.76 10.06 8.86
C GLY A 157 1.59 9.71 9.80
N ILE A 158 1.00 10.72 10.44
CA ILE A 158 -0.15 10.54 11.34
C ILE A 158 -1.34 10.01 10.54
N ALA A 159 -1.87 8.87 10.93
CA ALA A 159 -3.09 8.33 10.34
C ALA A 159 -4.29 8.79 11.17
N THR A 160 -5.06 9.73 10.66
CA THR A 160 -6.21 10.28 11.40
C THR A 160 -7.37 9.29 11.53
N GLY A 161 -7.53 8.39 10.56
CA GLY A 161 -8.73 7.52 10.45
C GLY A 161 -9.96 8.21 9.89
N ALA A 162 -9.98 9.56 9.87
CA ALA A 162 -11.04 10.39 9.32
C ALA A 162 -10.50 11.79 8.94
N ASN A 163 -9.75 11.86 7.84
CA ASN A 163 -9.10 13.12 7.42
C ASN A 163 -10.07 14.29 7.30
N ASP A 164 -11.30 14.06 6.83
CA ASP A 164 -12.26 15.15 6.65
C ASP A 164 -12.77 15.71 7.98
N PHE A 165 -12.71 14.94 9.04
CA PHE A 165 -13.07 15.37 10.39
C PHE A 165 -11.89 16.01 11.14
N PHE A 166 -10.71 15.41 11.06
CA PHE A 166 -9.55 15.86 11.84
C PHE A 166 -8.64 16.85 11.13
N CYS A 167 -8.72 16.99 9.81
CA CYS A 167 -7.96 17.98 9.06
C CYS A 167 -8.88 19.14 8.69
N LEU A 168 -8.61 20.33 9.24
CA LEU A 168 -9.46 21.50 9.14
C LEU A 168 -8.80 22.62 8.35
N SER A 169 -9.60 23.44 7.68
CA SER A 169 -9.19 24.76 7.23
C SER A 169 -9.33 25.77 8.38
N ARG A 170 -8.74 26.94 8.22
CA ARG A 170 -8.91 28.05 9.18
C ARG A 170 -10.39 28.39 9.35
N GLN A 171 -11.10 28.58 8.26
CA GLN A 171 -12.54 28.89 8.26
C GLN A 171 -13.35 27.82 9.01
N GLN A 172 -13.10 26.54 8.74
CA GLN A 172 -13.80 25.44 9.45
C GLN A 172 -13.54 25.49 10.96
N ALA A 173 -12.31 25.74 11.37
CA ALA A 173 -11.97 25.84 12.80
C ALA A 173 -12.67 27.02 13.47
N GLU A 174 -12.76 28.18 12.80
CA GLU A 174 -13.46 29.38 13.27
C GLU A 174 -14.97 29.15 13.35
N GLU A 175 -15.61 28.62 12.31
CA GLU A 175 -17.05 28.29 12.28
C GLU A 175 -17.43 27.31 13.40
N LEU A 176 -16.59 26.32 13.65
CA LEU A 176 -16.76 25.34 14.72
C LEU A 176 -16.37 25.89 16.09
N LYS A 177 -15.78 27.11 16.13
CA LYS A 177 -15.28 27.77 17.35
C LYS A 177 -14.31 26.90 18.14
N ILE A 178 -13.43 26.19 17.41
CA ILE A 178 -12.39 25.34 18.01
C ILE A 178 -11.24 26.24 18.46
N ASP A 179 -10.82 26.12 19.71
CA ASP A 179 -9.72 26.86 20.27
C ASP A 179 -8.39 26.50 19.56
N GLU A 180 -7.54 27.50 19.31
CA GLU A 180 -6.24 27.31 18.65
C GLU A 180 -5.33 26.32 19.36
N LYS A 181 -5.45 26.15 20.67
CA LYS A 181 -4.68 25.15 21.45
C LYS A 181 -4.89 23.71 20.98
N TYR A 182 -6.00 23.41 20.28
CA TYR A 182 -6.30 22.11 19.72
C TYR A 182 -5.91 21.98 18.25
N LEU A 183 -5.40 23.04 17.63
CA LEU A 183 -5.08 23.12 16.22
C LEU A 183 -3.57 23.07 16.01
N GLN A 184 -3.07 21.96 15.50
CA GLN A 184 -1.67 21.82 15.14
C GLN A 184 -1.46 22.14 13.66
N PRO A 185 -0.56 23.08 13.30
CA PRO A 185 -0.14 23.29 11.91
C PRO A 185 0.30 21.99 11.27
N CYS A 186 -0.24 21.67 10.11
CA CYS A 186 0.02 20.37 9.49
C CYS A 186 -0.13 20.43 7.97
N LEU A 187 0.71 19.65 7.26
CA LEU A 187 0.50 19.32 5.85
C LEU A 187 -0.43 18.10 5.77
N CYS A 188 -1.71 18.33 5.58
CA CYS A 188 -2.73 17.28 5.61
C CYS A 188 -2.83 16.47 4.32
N ARG A 189 -2.41 17.00 3.18
CA ARG A 189 -2.58 16.36 1.86
C ARG A 189 -1.38 16.61 0.95
N SER A 190 -0.85 15.56 0.34
CA SER A 190 0.28 15.64 -0.60
C SER A 190 -0.02 16.48 -1.85
N LYS A 191 -1.29 16.64 -2.24
CA LYS A 191 -1.68 17.45 -3.40
C LYS A 191 -1.49 18.96 -3.18
N ASP A 192 -1.40 19.41 -1.92
CA ASP A 192 -1.25 20.81 -1.55
C ASP A 192 0.23 21.26 -1.65
N VAL A 193 1.15 20.33 -1.88
CA VAL A 193 2.57 20.59 -2.06
C VAL A 193 2.89 20.94 -3.50
N ARG A 194 3.65 22.03 -3.67
CA ARG A 194 4.24 22.43 -4.95
C ARG A 194 5.77 22.50 -4.78
N GLY A 195 6.50 21.76 -5.64
CA GLY A 195 7.96 21.68 -5.56
C GLY A 195 8.49 20.74 -4.48
N ASN A 196 9.77 20.87 -4.16
CA ASN A 196 10.53 19.92 -3.33
C ASN A 196 10.94 20.49 -1.96
N ILE A 197 10.55 21.73 -1.65
CA ILE A 197 10.81 22.40 -0.38
C ILE A 197 9.49 22.91 0.18
N TRP A 198 9.27 22.71 1.47
CA TRP A 198 8.12 23.18 2.21
C TRP A 198 8.60 24.11 3.32
N GLN A 199 8.12 25.36 3.32
CA GLN A 199 8.48 26.41 4.25
C GLN A 199 7.24 26.93 4.98
N LEU A 200 7.45 27.65 6.06
CA LEU A 200 6.37 28.27 6.82
C LEU A 200 5.45 29.16 5.95
N LYS A 201 6.03 29.88 4.98
CA LYS A 201 5.25 30.70 4.03
C LYS A 201 4.30 29.87 3.15
N ASP A 202 4.69 28.63 2.82
CA ASP A 202 3.85 27.75 2.00
C ASP A 202 2.64 27.26 2.82
N TRP A 203 2.88 26.92 4.09
CA TRP A 203 1.81 26.59 5.02
C TRP A 203 0.88 27.80 5.25
N GLN A 204 1.42 29.00 5.47
CA GLN A 204 0.63 30.23 5.62
C GLN A 204 -0.23 30.50 4.37
N THR A 205 0.35 30.31 3.19
CA THR A 205 -0.37 30.46 1.92
C THR A 205 -1.50 29.44 1.81
N LEU A 206 -1.27 28.19 2.22
CA LEU A 206 -2.29 27.14 2.23
C LEU A 206 -3.42 27.49 3.20
N ALA A 207 -3.10 27.93 4.41
CA ALA A 207 -4.08 28.34 5.42
C ALA A 207 -4.93 29.52 4.96
N ASN A 208 -4.31 30.55 4.36
CA ASN A 208 -5.01 31.73 3.84
C ASN A 208 -5.93 31.42 2.65
N LYS A 209 -5.60 30.41 1.85
CA LYS A 209 -6.46 29.89 0.77
C LYS A 209 -7.52 28.89 1.24
N GLN A 210 -7.79 28.83 2.52
CA GLN A 210 -8.74 27.93 3.14
C GLN A 210 -8.47 26.43 2.85
N GLY A 211 -7.19 26.10 2.61
CA GLY A 211 -6.74 24.72 2.53
C GLY A 211 -6.79 24.03 3.90
N LYS A 212 -6.79 22.70 3.90
CA LYS A 212 -6.71 21.91 5.15
C LYS A 212 -5.28 21.99 5.71
N ALA A 213 -5.05 22.97 6.58
CA ALA A 213 -3.73 23.32 7.11
C ALA A 213 -3.55 22.99 8.60
N TYR A 214 -4.61 22.51 9.25
CA TYR A 214 -4.61 22.23 10.69
C TYR A 214 -5.04 20.79 10.95
N LEU A 215 -4.30 20.12 11.82
CA LEU A 215 -4.69 18.85 12.42
C LEU A 215 -5.35 19.14 13.77
N LEU A 216 -6.56 18.64 13.98
CA LEU A 216 -7.19 18.61 15.28
C LEU A 216 -6.44 17.61 16.17
N ASN A 217 -5.64 18.12 17.09
CA ASN A 217 -4.81 17.35 18.00
C ASN A 217 -5.11 17.74 19.46
N ILE A 218 -5.94 16.94 20.11
CA ILE A 218 -6.47 17.24 21.42
C ILE A 218 -5.52 16.72 22.50
N GLN A 219 -4.89 17.65 23.20
CA GLN A 219 -4.08 17.38 24.37
C GLN A 219 -4.89 17.71 25.64
N GLY A 220 -5.09 16.73 26.50
CA GLY A 220 -5.91 16.88 27.71
C GLY A 220 -7.41 16.81 27.46
N GLU A 221 -8.19 17.41 28.34
CA GLU A 221 -9.65 17.39 28.27
C GLU A 221 -10.19 18.41 27.26
N PRO A 222 -11.11 18.00 26.37
CA PRO A 222 -11.77 18.91 25.45
C PRO A 222 -12.76 19.81 26.16
N ASP A 223 -12.80 21.08 25.78
CA ASP A 223 -13.82 22.01 26.25
C ASP A 223 -15.23 21.70 25.72
N GLY A 224 -16.26 22.37 26.27
CA GLY A 224 -17.65 22.10 25.94
C GLY A 224 -18.00 22.29 24.46
N ARG A 225 -17.29 23.20 23.73
CA ARG A 225 -17.50 23.45 22.29
C ARG A 225 -16.90 22.32 21.47
N LEU A 226 -15.69 21.91 21.79
CA LEU A 226 -15.03 20.80 21.16
C LEU A 226 -15.75 19.47 21.43
N LEU A 227 -16.26 19.28 22.65
CA LEU A 227 -17.10 18.12 22.99
C LEU A 227 -18.35 18.02 22.09
N LYS A 228 -18.98 19.17 21.75
CA LYS A 228 -20.12 19.18 20.82
C LYS A 228 -19.70 18.68 19.43
N TYR A 229 -18.55 19.11 18.93
CA TYR A 229 -18.01 18.65 17.64
C TYR A 229 -17.66 17.15 17.68
N LEU A 230 -17.04 16.69 18.74
CA LEU A 230 -16.72 15.26 18.93
C LEU A 230 -17.98 14.39 18.98
N ARG A 231 -19.06 14.85 19.65
CA ARG A 231 -20.34 14.15 19.64
C ARG A 231 -20.95 14.04 18.24
N GLN A 232 -20.80 15.05 17.39
CA GLN A 232 -21.20 14.94 15.99
C GLN A 232 -20.43 13.84 15.25
N GLY A 233 -19.12 13.74 15.51
CA GLY A 233 -18.30 12.65 14.97
C GLY A 233 -18.78 11.26 15.43
N GLN A 234 -19.12 11.11 16.70
CA GLN A 234 -19.68 9.87 17.22
C GLN A 234 -21.04 9.53 16.59
N ALA A 235 -21.91 10.53 16.44
CA ALA A 235 -23.19 10.34 15.76
C ALA A 235 -23.03 9.87 14.30
N GLN A 236 -21.92 10.25 13.64
CA GLN A 236 -21.54 9.76 12.31
C GLN A 236 -20.85 8.38 12.35
N GLY A 237 -20.67 7.77 13.52
CA GLY A 237 -20.04 6.47 13.71
C GLY A 237 -18.50 6.49 13.50
N LEU A 238 -17.83 7.65 13.63
CA LEU A 238 -16.41 7.74 13.44
C LEU A 238 -15.61 6.95 14.48
N ASP A 239 -16.08 6.93 15.73
CA ASP A 239 -15.51 6.15 16.84
C ASP A 239 -15.50 4.63 16.57
N LYS A 240 -16.39 4.15 15.70
CA LYS A 240 -16.49 2.74 15.30
C LYS A 240 -15.55 2.37 14.15
N ARG A 241 -14.93 3.33 13.48
CA ARG A 241 -13.96 3.05 12.42
C ARG A 241 -12.75 2.32 12.99
N TYR A 242 -12.21 1.37 12.24
CA TYR A 242 -11.14 0.47 12.69
C TYR A 242 -9.98 1.18 13.42
N LEU A 243 -9.43 2.25 12.86
CA LEU A 243 -8.32 2.97 13.50
C LEU A 243 -8.76 3.73 14.76
N LEU A 244 -9.95 4.31 14.74
CA LEU A 244 -10.45 5.15 15.82
C LEU A 244 -10.96 4.30 16.99
N SER A 245 -11.55 3.14 16.71
CA SER A 245 -12.01 2.20 17.75
C SER A 245 -10.87 1.58 18.58
N LYS A 246 -9.61 1.69 18.11
CA LYS A 246 -8.42 1.22 18.83
C LYS A 246 -7.79 2.28 19.73
N ARG A 247 -8.34 3.50 19.76
CA ARG A 247 -7.81 4.63 20.54
C ARG A 247 -8.64 4.89 21.78
N GLN A 248 -7.97 5.37 22.81
CA GLN A 248 -8.59 5.80 24.06
C GLN A 248 -7.98 7.15 24.48
N PRO A 249 -8.77 8.23 24.38
CA PRO A 249 -10.10 8.35 23.77
C PRO A 249 -10.05 8.19 22.23
N TRP A 250 -11.19 7.88 21.59
CA TRP A 250 -11.28 7.58 20.16
C TRP A 250 -10.70 8.68 19.26
N TYR A 251 -10.72 9.91 19.68
CA TYR A 251 -10.22 11.09 18.97
C TYR A 251 -8.74 11.39 19.22
N SER A 252 -8.05 10.62 20.04
CA SER A 252 -6.62 10.83 20.31
C SER A 252 -5.77 10.66 19.05
N MET A 253 -4.70 11.47 18.95
CA MET A 253 -3.77 11.42 17.83
C MET A 253 -2.41 10.86 18.25
N GLU A 254 -1.78 10.17 17.30
CA GLU A 254 -0.39 9.72 17.46
C GLU A 254 0.53 10.95 17.60
N GLN A 255 1.39 10.94 18.60
CA GLN A 255 2.45 11.93 18.71
C GLN A 255 3.65 11.47 17.88
N LYS A 256 4.07 12.30 16.94
CA LYS A 256 5.22 12.01 16.08
C LYS A 256 6.13 13.23 15.98
N PRO A 257 7.45 13.01 15.95
CA PRO A 257 8.38 14.10 15.69
C PRO A 257 8.15 14.67 14.28
N VAL A 258 8.43 15.95 14.13
CA VAL A 258 8.40 16.61 12.82
C VAL A 258 9.52 16.01 11.97
N ALA A 259 9.16 15.46 10.83
CA ALA A 259 10.12 14.84 9.94
C ALA A 259 10.78 15.92 9.03
N PRO A 260 12.12 15.94 8.91
CA PRO A 260 12.82 16.89 8.03
C PRO A 260 12.63 16.57 6.55
N ILE A 261 12.27 15.32 6.22
CA ILE A 261 11.99 14.88 4.86
C ILE A 261 10.65 14.16 4.84
N LEU A 262 9.79 14.54 3.91
CA LEU A 262 8.51 13.91 3.66
C LEU A 262 8.53 13.28 2.27
N ILE A 263 7.97 12.07 2.16
CA ILE A 263 7.81 11.35 0.89
C ILE A 263 6.36 10.89 0.75
N SER A 264 5.82 11.01 -0.45
CA SER A 264 4.49 10.46 -0.71
C SER A 264 4.54 8.92 -0.77
N SER A 265 3.60 8.26 -0.11
CA SER A 265 3.48 6.79 -0.11
C SER A 265 3.00 6.23 -1.45
N ALA A 266 2.35 7.07 -2.28
CA ALA A 266 1.85 6.72 -3.60
C ALA A 266 2.05 7.90 -4.56
N TYR A 267 2.24 7.58 -5.84
CA TYR A 267 2.41 8.58 -6.91
C TYR A 267 1.75 8.07 -8.19
N ARG A 268 1.38 9.02 -9.06
CA ARG A 268 0.86 8.69 -10.42
C ARG A 268 1.91 8.94 -11.49
N LYS A 269 2.61 10.08 -11.43
CA LYS A 269 3.64 10.48 -12.40
C LYS A 269 5.02 10.52 -11.76
N GLU A 270 5.15 11.16 -10.62
CA GLU A 270 6.43 11.40 -9.95
C GLU A 270 6.31 11.22 -8.44
N TYR A 271 7.35 10.70 -7.80
CA TYR A 271 7.49 10.72 -6.36
C TYR A 271 7.69 12.16 -5.88
N LYS A 272 6.91 12.56 -4.89
CA LYS A 272 7.17 13.81 -4.19
C LYS A 272 8.10 13.54 -3.02
N LEU A 273 9.33 14.00 -3.16
CA LEU A 273 10.31 14.08 -2.08
C LEU A 273 10.38 15.55 -1.65
N LEU A 274 10.12 15.82 -0.39
CA LEU A 274 9.92 17.15 0.13
C LEU A 274 10.86 17.40 1.31
N ARG A 275 11.71 18.42 1.23
CA ARG A 275 12.46 18.94 2.37
C ARG A 275 11.54 19.83 3.21
N ASN A 276 11.35 19.50 4.46
CA ASN A 276 10.54 20.26 5.39
C ASN A 276 11.41 21.27 6.15
N LEU A 277 11.11 22.54 5.98
CA LEU A 277 11.75 23.68 6.65
C LEU A 277 10.70 24.58 7.38
N ALA A 278 9.47 24.08 7.58
CA ALA A 278 8.40 24.74 8.30
C ALA A 278 8.38 24.38 9.78
#